data_facdfd0f3ac563fe1b3e93105c25e434
#
_entry.id   facdfd0f3ac563fe1b3e93105c25e434
#
_cell.length_a   1.000
_cell.length_b   1.000
_cell.length_c   1.000
_cell.angle_alpha   90.00
_cell.angle_beta   90.00
_cell.angle_gamma   90.00
#
_symmetry.space_group_name_H-M   'P 1'
#
loop_
_entity.id
_entity.type
_entity.pdbx_description
1 polymer ?
#
loop_
_entity_poly.entity_id
_entity_poly.type
_entity_poly.pdbx_seq_one_letter_code
_entity_poly.pdbx_strand_id
1 'polypeptide(L)'
;MLFGLVGSEMCIRDRLKRYENSPPEKGYVLFETGYGPSGLPHIGTFGEVARTTMIMRAFREISDIPAKLICFSDDLDGMRKVPGNVPKQEILKDYIQKPLTSVPDPFDKFESFGHHNNAMLRRFLDTFGFEYDFYSATEFYKSGAFDRTLKRAVECYDDIMQVMLKSLREERKKTYSIFLPIHPETGRVLYVPIKEVNVTDYTVSFDDEDGKSWTLPVTGGNVKFQWKPDFGARWAALGAVSYTHLRAHETEQH
;
A
#
# COMPACT_ATOMS: atom_id res chain seq x y z
N MET A 1 -8.37 -5.93 -27.08
CA MET A 1 -8.45 -4.48 -26.78
C MET A 1 -9.83 -4.00 -26.31
N LEU A 2 -10.95 -4.61 -26.74
CA LEU A 2 -12.31 -4.22 -26.32
C LEU A 2 -12.66 -4.55 -24.86
N PHE A 3 -12.15 -5.66 -24.30
CA PHE A 3 -12.51 -6.10 -22.95
C PHE A 3 -12.00 -5.20 -21.82
N GLY A 4 -10.86 -4.55 -21.98
CA GLY A 4 -10.36 -3.58 -21.00
C GLY A 4 -11.19 -2.30 -20.91
N LEU A 5 -11.80 -1.89 -22.02
CA LEU A 5 -12.68 -0.73 -22.08
C LEU A 5 -14.03 -1.00 -21.38
N VAL A 6 -14.59 -2.21 -21.52
CA VAL A 6 -15.85 -2.60 -20.86
C VAL A 6 -15.71 -2.60 -19.34
N GLY A 7 -14.61 -3.11 -18.80
CA GLY A 7 -14.33 -3.07 -17.35
C GLY A 7 -14.17 -1.64 -16.83
N SER A 8 -13.49 -0.78 -17.56
CA SER A 8 -13.30 0.63 -17.23
C SER A 8 -14.62 1.40 -17.25
N GLU A 9 -15.48 1.14 -18.24
CA GLU A 9 -16.80 1.77 -18.35
C GLU A 9 -17.71 1.37 -17.17
N MET A 10 -17.74 0.11 -16.79
CA MET A 10 -18.46 -0.35 -15.60
C MET A 10 -17.98 0.35 -14.32
N CYS A 11 -16.67 0.44 -14.10
CA CYS A 11 -16.12 1.15 -12.95
C CYS A 11 -16.55 2.62 -12.91
N ILE A 12 -16.53 3.32 -14.05
CA ILE A 12 -16.93 4.72 -14.13
C ILE A 12 -18.42 4.88 -13.84
N ARG A 13 -19.26 4.04 -14.43
CA ARG A 13 -20.73 4.06 -14.19
C ARG A 13 -21.09 3.76 -12.74
N ASP A 14 -20.43 2.80 -12.10
CA ASP A 14 -20.62 2.50 -10.68
C ASP A 14 -20.26 3.70 -9.80
N ARG A 15 -19.20 4.45 -10.15
CA ARG A 15 -18.83 5.67 -9.44
C ARG A 15 -19.86 6.77 -9.60
N LEU A 16 -20.33 7.02 -10.82
CA LEU A 16 -21.40 7.99 -11.08
C LEU A 16 -22.65 7.65 -10.28
N LYS A 17 -23.08 6.39 -10.32
CA LYS A 17 -24.25 5.91 -9.56
C LYS A 17 -24.05 6.07 -8.05
N ARG A 18 -22.84 5.81 -7.53
CA ARG A 18 -22.54 6.00 -6.11
C ARG A 18 -22.69 7.45 -5.65
N TYR A 19 -22.33 8.39 -6.51
CA TYR A 19 -22.35 9.82 -6.20
C TYR A 19 -23.55 10.58 -6.77
N GLU A 20 -24.48 9.89 -7.44
CA GLU A 20 -25.69 10.49 -8.03
C GLU A 20 -26.55 11.23 -7.00
N ASN A 21 -26.72 10.65 -5.79
CA ASN A 21 -27.52 11.20 -4.72
C ASN A 21 -26.73 11.77 -3.54
N SER A 22 -25.41 11.60 -3.52
CA SER A 22 -24.55 12.02 -2.41
C SER A 22 -23.14 12.34 -2.93
N PRO A 23 -22.85 13.61 -3.22
CA PRO A 23 -21.51 14.02 -3.64
C PRO A 23 -20.45 13.57 -2.64
N PRO A 24 -19.19 13.34 -3.08
CA PRO A 24 -18.12 12.98 -2.17
C PRO A 24 -17.95 14.04 -1.07
N GLU A 25 -17.91 13.64 0.20
CA GLU A 25 -17.71 14.55 1.35
C GLU A 25 -16.47 15.43 1.19
N LYS A 26 -15.44 14.92 0.53
CA LYS A 26 -14.18 15.65 0.23
C LYS A 26 -14.28 16.61 -0.94
N GLY A 27 -15.42 16.69 -1.63
CA GLY A 27 -15.61 17.51 -2.82
C GLY A 27 -14.92 16.97 -4.09
N TYR A 28 -14.31 15.79 -4.05
CA TYR A 28 -13.68 15.17 -5.21
C TYR A 28 -13.65 13.63 -5.10
N VAL A 29 -13.58 12.97 -6.24
CA VAL A 29 -13.35 11.52 -6.34
C VAL A 29 -11.84 11.27 -6.36
N LEU A 30 -11.37 10.36 -5.51
CA LEU A 30 -9.96 10.02 -5.40
C LEU A 30 -9.68 8.70 -6.12
N PHE A 31 -8.79 8.75 -7.10
CA PHE A 31 -8.20 7.60 -7.76
C PHE A 31 -6.84 7.31 -7.15
N GLU A 32 -6.51 6.03 -6.99
CA GLU A 32 -5.26 5.62 -6.36
C GLU A 32 -4.46 4.69 -7.28
N THR A 33 -3.16 4.89 -7.32
CA THR A 33 -2.19 3.95 -7.86
C THR A 33 -1.10 3.69 -6.83
N GLY A 34 -0.61 2.44 -6.75
CA GLY A 34 0.41 2.02 -5.78
C GLY A 34 1.78 1.81 -6.44
N TYR A 35 2.82 2.02 -5.67
CA TYR A 35 4.21 1.77 -6.08
C TYR A 35 5.02 1.18 -4.93
N GLY A 36 5.65 0.03 -5.17
CA GLY A 36 6.64 -0.54 -4.25
C GLY A 36 8.05 -0.06 -4.58
N PRO A 37 8.66 0.84 -3.80
CA PRO A 37 9.96 1.46 -4.11
C PRO A 37 11.16 0.54 -3.79
N SER A 38 11.03 -0.76 -4.05
CA SER A 38 12.11 -1.74 -3.91
C SER A 38 13.08 -1.77 -5.10
N GLY A 39 12.89 -0.92 -6.09
CA GLY A 39 13.70 -0.76 -7.29
C GLY A 39 13.27 0.47 -8.08
N LEU A 40 14.00 0.74 -9.17
CA LEU A 40 13.71 1.88 -10.05
C LEU A 40 12.36 1.70 -10.78
N PRO A 41 11.66 2.81 -11.11
CA PRO A 41 10.45 2.76 -11.93
C PRO A 41 10.72 2.11 -13.28
N HIS A 42 9.74 1.38 -13.80
CA HIS A 42 9.82 0.66 -15.06
C HIS A 42 8.49 0.72 -15.82
N ILE A 43 8.40 0.04 -16.97
CA ILE A 43 7.20 0.05 -17.81
C ILE A 43 5.94 -0.43 -17.07
N GLY A 44 6.06 -1.33 -16.09
CA GLY A 44 4.94 -1.75 -15.24
C GLY A 44 4.43 -0.59 -14.39
N THR A 45 5.33 0.20 -13.80
CA THR A 45 4.98 1.42 -13.05
C THR A 45 4.25 2.43 -13.93
N PHE A 46 4.76 2.66 -15.16
CA PHE A 46 4.08 3.49 -16.14
C PHE A 46 2.66 2.99 -16.43
N GLY A 47 2.51 1.69 -16.69
CA GLY A 47 1.22 1.07 -16.99
C GLY A 47 0.19 1.22 -15.88
N GLU A 48 0.60 1.13 -14.62
CA GLU A 48 -0.27 1.34 -13.45
C GLU A 48 -0.81 2.77 -13.41
N VAL A 49 0.07 3.77 -13.52
CA VAL A 49 -0.32 5.18 -13.47
C VAL A 49 -1.10 5.58 -14.71
N ALA A 50 -0.69 5.13 -15.90
CA ALA A 50 -1.36 5.44 -17.16
C ALA A 50 -2.80 4.91 -17.17
N ARG A 51 -3.03 3.66 -16.78
CA ARG A 51 -4.38 3.09 -16.70
C ARG A 51 -5.28 3.87 -15.77
N THR A 52 -4.79 4.18 -14.57
CA THR A 52 -5.58 4.94 -13.59
C THR A 52 -5.84 6.36 -14.08
N THR A 53 -4.88 7.01 -14.73
CA THR A 53 -5.03 8.34 -15.35
C THR A 53 -6.07 8.32 -16.46
N MET A 54 -6.07 7.28 -17.32
CA MET A 54 -7.08 7.14 -18.38
C MET A 54 -8.49 7.05 -17.81
N ILE A 55 -8.69 6.29 -16.74
CA ILE A 55 -10.00 6.17 -16.08
C ILE A 55 -10.40 7.50 -15.44
N MET A 56 -9.48 8.17 -14.75
CA MET A 56 -9.75 9.48 -14.18
C MET A 56 -10.13 10.52 -15.24
N ARG A 57 -9.43 10.55 -16.38
CA ARG A 57 -9.76 11.43 -17.50
C ARG A 57 -11.14 11.10 -18.08
N ALA A 58 -11.44 9.82 -18.32
CA ALA A 58 -12.76 9.41 -18.80
C ALA A 58 -13.87 9.76 -17.79
N PHE A 59 -13.61 9.70 -16.48
CA PHE A 59 -14.53 10.16 -15.46
C PHE A 59 -14.78 11.67 -15.55
N ARG A 60 -13.74 12.48 -15.76
CA ARG A 60 -13.83 13.94 -15.93
C ARG A 60 -14.63 14.36 -17.18
N GLU A 61 -14.66 13.52 -18.23
CA GLU A 61 -15.44 13.80 -19.46
C GLU A 61 -16.96 13.64 -19.27
N ILE A 62 -17.37 12.84 -18.27
CA ILE A 62 -18.78 12.49 -18.07
C ILE A 62 -19.32 12.92 -16.70
N SER A 63 -18.55 13.64 -15.92
CA SER A 63 -18.91 14.10 -14.56
C SER A 63 -18.29 15.44 -14.26
N ASP A 64 -19.09 16.34 -13.68
CA ASP A 64 -18.63 17.62 -13.16
C ASP A 64 -17.97 17.51 -11.78
N ILE A 65 -17.96 16.31 -11.17
CA ILE A 65 -17.31 16.08 -9.88
C ILE A 65 -15.81 16.11 -10.08
N PRO A 66 -15.05 16.96 -9.34
CA PRO A 66 -13.61 16.99 -9.42
C PRO A 66 -12.98 15.62 -9.15
N ALA A 67 -11.92 15.28 -9.83
CA ALA A 67 -11.20 14.03 -9.67
C ALA A 67 -9.71 14.28 -9.44
N LYS A 68 -9.11 13.53 -8.51
CA LYS A 68 -7.67 13.55 -8.19
C LYS A 68 -7.08 12.16 -8.28
N LEU A 69 -5.80 12.10 -8.62
CA LEU A 69 -5.00 10.88 -8.59
C LEU A 69 -3.95 10.98 -7.49
N ILE A 70 -3.83 9.93 -6.69
CA ILE A 70 -2.68 9.76 -5.79
C ILE A 70 -1.79 8.64 -6.28
N CYS A 71 -0.50 8.84 -6.14
CA CYS A 71 0.52 7.81 -6.25
C CYS A 71 1.01 7.50 -4.83
N PHE A 72 0.63 6.32 -4.33
CA PHE A 72 0.97 5.88 -2.98
C PHE A 72 2.19 4.98 -3.01
N SER A 73 3.26 5.39 -2.34
CA SER A 73 4.50 4.62 -2.24
C SER A 73 4.48 3.71 -1.01
N ASP A 74 4.71 2.42 -1.22
CA ASP A 74 4.84 1.40 -0.16
C ASP A 74 6.23 1.41 0.48
N ASP A 75 6.77 2.58 0.76
CA ASP A 75 8.14 2.78 1.25
C ASP A 75 8.37 2.34 2.72
N LEU A 76 7.30 2.00 3.44
CA LEU A 76 7.35 1.32 4.74
C LEU A 76 7.51 -0.20 4.61
N ASP A 77 7.47 -0.76 3.41
CA ASP A 77 7.71 -2.19 3.20
C ASP A 77 9.15 -2.56 3.58
N GLY A 78 9.29 -3.71 4.23
CA GLY A 78 10.59 -4.27 4.54
C GLY A 78 11.35 -4.71 3.28
N MET A 79 12.62 -4.36 3.18
CA MET A 79 13.47 -4.80 2.08
C MET A 79 13.59 -6.33 2.07
N ARG A 80 12.98 -7.00 1.09
CA ARG A 80 12.92 -8.48 1.04
C ARG A 80 14.21 -9.11 0.53
N LYS A 81 14.92 -8.43 -0.33
CA LYS A 81 16.19 -8.85 -0.92
C LYS A 81 16.99 -7.64 -1.37
N VAL A 82 18.29 -7.79 -1.41
CA VAL A 82 19.19 -6.78 -2.01
C VAL A 82 19.01 -6.79 -3.53
N PRO A 83 18.68 -5.65 -4.18
CA PRO A 83 18.59 -5.59 -5.62
C PRO A 83 19.95 -5.83 -6.29
N GLY A 84 19.98 -6.61 -7.38
CA GLY A 84 21.23 -6.95 -8.07
C GLY A 84 21.85 -5.82 -8.90
N ASN A 85 21.10 -4.74 -9.12
CA ASN A 85 21.49 -3.63 -10.00
C ASN A 85 21.84 -2.33 -9.24
N VAL A 86 22.16 -2.44 -7.94
CA VAL A 86 22.57 -1.28 -7.12
C VAL A 86 24.02 -1.44 -6.65
N PRO A 87 24.75 -0.33 -6.41
CA PRO A 87 26.06 -0.39 -5.78
C PRO A 87 25.95 -0.76 -4.30
N LYS A 88 27.10 -1.04 -3.65
CA LYS A 88 27.21 -1.28 -2.20
C LYS A 88 26.29 -2.39 -1.65
N GLN A 89 26.06 -3.44 -2.44
CA GLN A 89 25.14 -4.52 -2.09
C GLN A 89 25.48 -5.20 -0.75
N GLU A 90 26.78 -5.30 -0.41
CA GLU A 90 27.21 -5.93 0.85
C GLU A 90 26.66 -5.22 2.10
N ILE A 91 26.67 -3.88 2.08
CA ILE A 91 26.12 -3.07 3.18
C ILE A 91 24.61 -3.28 3.31
N LEU A 92 23.91 -3.44 2.20
CA LEU A 92 22.46 -3.60 2.20
C LEU A 92 21.99 -4.93 2.81
N LYS A 93 22.84 -5.94 2.88
CA LYS A 93 22.50 -7.24 3.49
C LYS A 93 22.08 -7.11 4.95
N ASP A 94 22.67 -6.19 5.69
CA ASP A 94 22.36 -5.94 7.11
C ASP A 94 21.00 -5.27 7.31
N TYR A 95 20.41 -4.76 6.22
CA TYR A 95 19.14 -4.04 6.23
C TYR A 95 17.96 -4.85 5.68
N ILE A 96 18.12 -6.15 5.49
CA ILE A 96 17.00 -7.04 5.12
C ILE A 96 15.89 -6.92 6.16
N GLN A 97 14.65 -6.87 5.69
CA GLN A 97 13.41 -6.64 6.46
C GLN A 97 13.25 -5.22 7.04
N LYS A 98 14.24 -4.35 6.98
CA LYS A 98 14.03 -2.95 7.40
C LYS A 98 13.18 -2.20 6.39
N PRO A 99 12.32 -1.26 6.84
CA PRO A 99 11.59 -0.35 5.96
C PRO A 99 12.52 0.29 4.92
N LEU A 100 12.07 0.42 3.69
CA LEU A 100 12.91 0.99 2.62
C LEU A 100 13.38 2.42 2.94
N THR A 101 12.61 3.16 3.74
CA THR A 101 13.01 4.48 4.27
C THR A 101 14.05 4.42 5.40
N SER A 102 14.36 3.23 5.92
CA SER A 102 15.43 2.99 6.91
C SER A 102 16.65 2.28 6.33
N VAL A 103 16.63 1.98 5.02
CA VAL A 103 17.76 1.37 4.29
C VAL A 103 18.63 2.50 3.73
N PRO A 104 19.97 2.52 3.96
CA PRO A 104 20.82 3.57 3.41
C PRO A 104 20.75 3.61 1.88
N ASP A 105 20.83 4.80 1.30
CA ASP A 105 20.86 4.94 -0.15
C ASP A 105 22.18 4.42 -0.72
N PRO A 106 22.17 3.34 -1.52
CA PRO A 106 23.40 2.82 -2.09
C PRO A 106 24.10 3.78 -3.07
N PHE A 107 23.41 4.80 -3.53
CA PHE A 107 23.92 5.81 -4.45
C PHE A 107 24.42 7.08 -3.75
N ASP A 108 24.27 7.21 -2.43
CA ASP A 108 24.63 8.37 -1.61
C ASP A 108 24.03 9.72 -2.08
N LYS A 109 22.83 9.67 -2.63
CA LYS A 109 22.15 10.87 -3.17
C LYS A 109 20.98 11.35 -2.32
N PHE A 110 20.39 10.44 -1.56
CA PHE A 110 19.22 10.68 -0.73
C PHE A 110 19.40 10.10 0.67
N GLU A 111 18.52 10.47 1.57
CA GLU A 111 18.54 10.03 2.97
C GLU A 111 18.43 8.49 3.11
N SER A 112 17.65 7.87 2.23
CA SER A 112 17.47 6.43 2.21
C SER A 112 17.20 5.89 0.81
N PHE A 113 17.26 4.56 0.69
CA PHE A 113 16.91 3.85 -0.55
C PHE A 113 15.43 4.08 -0.92
N GLY A 114 14.52 4.14 0.06
CA GLY A 114 13.12 4.51 -0.16
C GLY A 114 12.98 5.92 -0.73
N HIS A 115 13.66 6.90 -0.15
CA HIS A 115 13.66 8.27 -0.65
C HIS A 115 14.26 8.40 -2.06
N HIS A 116 15.35 7.65 -2.33
CA HIS A 116 15.94 7.59 -3.67
C HIS A 116 14.91 7.13 -4.71
N ASN A 117 14.29 5.96 -4.49
CA ASN A 117 13.34 5.39 -5.43
C ASN A 117 12.06 6.24 -5.55
N ASN A 118 11.60 6.85 -4.46
CA ASN A 118 10.49 7.81 -4.49
C ASN A 118 10.81 9.04 -5.35
N ALA A 119 12.02 9.58 -5.24
CA ALA A 119 12.46 10.70 -6.09
C ALA A 119 12.56 10.29 -7.58
N MET A 120 13.05 9.09 -7.85
CA MET A 120 13.09 8.56 -9.22
C MET A 120 11.68 8.32 -9.79
N LEU A 121 10.75 7.82 -8.97
CA LEU A 121 9.35 7.68 -9.36
C LEU A 121 8.74 9.03 -9.75
N ARG A 122 8.85 10.02 -8.89
CA ARG A 122 8.30 11.36 -9.15
C ARG A 122 8.87 11.95 -10.43
N ARG A 123 10.20 11.94 -10.58
CA ARG A 123 10.86 12.38 -11.81
C ARG A 123 10.37 11.65 -13.05
N PHE A 124 10.17 10.33 -12.95
CA PHE A 124 9.64 9.50 -14.02
C PHE A 124 8.21 9.92 -14.40
N LEU A 125 7.31 10.08 -13.43
CA LEU A 125 5.93 10.48 -13.66
C LEU A 125 5.83 11.91 -14.22
N ASP A 126 6.64 12.84 -13.70
CA ASP A 126 6.71 14.24 -14.16
C ASP A 126 7.17 14.32 -15.63
N THR A 127 8.11 13.45 -16.03
CA THR A 127 8.59 13.37 -17.42
C THR A 127 7.48 13.03 -18.41
N PHE A 128 6.50 12.23 -18.00
CA PHE A 128 5.33 11.88 -18.80
C PHE A 128 4.13 12.81 -18.61
N GLY A 129 4.27 13.85 -17.79
CA GLY A 129 3.22 14.84 -17.56
C GLY A 129 1.99 14.30 -16.83
N PHE A 130 2.16 13.32 -15.94
CA PHE A 130 1.07 12.85 -15.10
C PHE A 130 0.72 13.88 -14.02
N GLU A 131 -0.59 14.09 -13.80
CA GLU A 131 -1.11 14.88 -12.67
C GLU A 131 -1.38 13.94 -11.50
N TYR A 132 -0.68 14.10 -10.39
CA TYR A 132 -0.83 13.25 -9.20
C TYR A 132 -0.38 13.95 -7.92
N ASP A 133 -0.95 13.55 -6.79
CA ASP A 133 -0.42 13.84 -5.46
C ASP A 133 0.42 12.62 -5.01
N PHE A 134 1.61 12.84 -4.46
CA PHE A 134 2.47 11.77 -3.97
C PHE A 134 2.30 11.56 -2.47
N TYR A 135 2.11 10.29 -2.06
CA TYR A 135 1.99 9.91 -0.65
C TYR A 135 2.98 8.80 -0.28
N SER A 136 3.62 8.96 0.90
CA SER A 136 4.52 7.99 1.50
C SER A 136 3.79 7.16 2.55
N ALA A 137 3.87 5.83 2.48
CA ALA A 137 3.33 4.95 3.51
C ALA A 137 3.99 5.24 4.87
N THR A 138 5.31 5.45 4.89
CA THR A 138 6.04 5.76 6.13
C THR A 138 5.49 7.01 6.82
N GLU A 139 5.23 8.08 6.06
CA GLU A 139 4.65 9.30 6.59
C GLU A 139 3.22 9.09 7.09
N PHE A 140 2.39 8.38 6.32
CA PHE A 140 1.00 8.12 6.68
C PHE A 140 0.86 7.28 7.95
N TYR A 141 1.65 6.24 8.11
CA TYR A 141 1.63 5.42 9.32
C TYR A 141 2.18 6.17 10.54
N LYS A 142 3.27 6.93 10.38
CA LYS A 142 3.89 7.68 11.49
C LYS A 142 3.09 8.92 11.90
N SER A 143 2.41 9.59 10.97
CA SER A 143 1.57 10.75 11.27
C SER A 143 0.25 10.42 11.96
N GLY A 144 -0.11 9.13 12.02
CA GLY A 144 -1.39 8.69 12.56
C GLY A 144 -2.56 8.78 11.57
N ALA A 145 -2.30 9.07 10.29
CA ALA A 145 -3.35 9.14 9.27
C ALA A 145 -4.11 7.82 9.09
N PHE A 146 -3.50 6.68 9.43
CA PHE A 146 -4.12 5.37 9.45
C PHE A 146 -4.63 4.91 10.81
N ASP A 147 -4.44 5.66 11.88
CA ASP A 147 -4.76 5.20 13.24
C ASP A 147 -6.21 4.78 13.42
N ARG A 148 -7.15 5.56 12.88
CA ARG A 148 -8.58 5.19 12.90
C ARG A 148 -8.84 3.86 12.19
N THR A 149 -8.22 3.65 11.05
CA THR A 149 -8.40 2.43 10.24
C THR A 149 -7.71 1.23 10.87
N LEU A 150 -6.53 1.43 11.48
CA LEU A 150 -5.82 0.39 12.24
C LEU A 150 -6.65 -0.06 13.46
N LYS A 151 -7.21 0.87 14.24
CA LYS A 151 -8.10 0.56 15.36
C LYS A 151 -9.34 -0.20 14.89
N ARG A 152 -9.96 0.24 13.77
CA ARG A 152 -11.10 -0.47 13.21
C ARG A 152 -10.75 -1.89 12.74
N ALA A 153 -9.56 -2.09 12.21
CA ALA A 153 -9.08 -3.41 11.82
C ALA A 153 -8.82 -4.34 13.01
N VAL A 154 -8.43 -3.78 14.16
CA VAL A 154 -8.36 -4.52 15.45
C VAL A 154 -9.76 -5.00 15.87
N GLU A 155 -10.76 -4.14 15.81
CA GLU A 155 -12.15 -4.48 16.15
C GLU A 155 -12.75 -5.55 15.21
N CYS A 156 -12.32 -5.60 13.94
CA CYS A 156 -12.81 -6.53 12.93
C CYS A 156 -11.76 -7.60 12.56
N TYR A 157 -10.77 -7.86 13.42
CA TYR A 157 -9.63 -8.71 13.11
C TYR A 157 -10.04 -10.09 12.59
N ASP A 158 -10.91 -10.77 13.29
CA ASP A 158 -11.35 -12.12 12.94
C ASP A 158 -12.11 -12.16 11.61
N ASP A 159 -12.97 -11.19 11.36
CA ASP A 159 -13.71 -11.08 10.10
C ASP A 159 -12.78 -10.88 8.91
N ILE A 160 -11.79 -9.98 9.05
CA ILE A 160 -10.79 -9.73 8.01
C ILE A 160 -9.93 -10.98 7.81
N MET A 161 -9.49 -11.64 8.89
CA MET A 161 -8.73 -12.89 8.81
C MET A 161 -9.51 -13.99 8.08
N GLN A 162 -10.80 -14.19 8.38
CA GLN A 162 -11.65 -15.17 7.69
C GLN A 162 -11.70 -14.93 6.19
N VAL A 163 -11.86 -13.67 5.76
CA VAL A 163 -11.86 -13.30 4.33
C VAL A 163 -10.51 -13.60 3.70
N MET A 164 -9.43 -13.20 4.35
CA MET A 164 -8.08 -13.35 3.82
C MET A 164 -7.65 -14.81 3.70
N LEU A 165 -7.91 -15.61 4.73
CA LEU A 165 -7.51 -17.02 4.78
C LEU A 165 -8.15 -17.87 3.67
N LYS A 166 -9.36 -17.51 3.19
CA LYS A 166 -10.02 -18.21 2.08
C LYS A 166 -9.20 -18.15 0.77
N SER A 167 -8.42 -17.11 0.57
CA SER A 167 -7.62 -16.89 -0.64
C SER A 167 -6.17 -17.39 -0.55
N LEU A 168 -5.77 -17.96 0.60
CA LEU A 168 -4.40 -18.38 0.84
C LEU A 168 -4.20 -19.89 0.77
N ARG A 169 -3.01 -20.32 0.34
CA ARG A 169 -2.58 -21.71 0.41
C ARG A 169 -2.34 -22.13 1.86
N GLU A 170 -2.52 -23.41 2.20
CA GLU A 170 -2.44 -23.95 3.58
C GLU A 170 -1.13 -23.57 4.30
N GLU A 171 0.01 -23.62 3.62
CA GLU A 171 1.31 -23.24 4.18
C GLU A 171 1.35 -21.78 4.65
N ARG A 172 0.74 -20.89 3.85
CA ARG A 172 0.68 -19.46 4.18
C ARG A 172 -0.31 -19.12 5.29
N LYS A 173 -1.36 -19.91 5.47
CA LYS A 173 -2.36 -19.68 6.53
C LYS A 173 -1.75 -19.73 7.92
N LYS A 174 -0.75 -20.60 8.13
CA LYS A 174 -0.11 -20.83 9.43
C LYS A 174 0.66 -19.63 9.96
N THR A 175 1.21 -18.81 9.07
CA THR A 175 2.06 -17.66 9.41
C THR A 175 1.44 -16.33 9.00
N TYR A 176 0.22 -16.34 8.47
CA TYR A 176 -0.42 -15.13 7.97
C TYR A 176 -0.98 -14.30 9.11
N SER A 177 -0.77 -12.99 9.00
CA SER A 177 -1.47 -11.98 9.78
C SER A 177 -1.82 -10.80 8.88
N ILE A 178 -2.91 -10.09 9.20
CA ILE A 178 -3.24 -8.82 8.54
C ILE A 178 -2.32 -7.70 9.00
N PHE A 179 -1.68 -7.85 10.15
CA PHE A 179 -0.71 -6.90 10.70
C PHE A 179 0.71 -7.42 10.58
N LEU A 180 1.62 -6.53 10.22
CA LEU A 180 3.06 -6.73 10.21
C LEU A 180 3.68 -5.82 11.28
N PRO A 181 4.08 -6.35 12.43
CA PRO A 181 4.75 -5.55 13.46
C PRO A 181 6.10 -5.03 12.98
N ILE A 182 6.48 -3.84 13.42
CA ILE A 182 7.82 -3.32 13.27
C ILE A 182 8.54 -3.57 14.59
N HIS A 183 9.59 -4.39 14.55
CA HIS A 183 10.32 -4.82 15.74
C HIS A 183 10.91 -3.60 16.49
N PRO A 184 10.60 -3.40 17.77
CA PRO A 184 10.94 -2.16 18.48
C PRO A 184 12.44 -1.92 18.65
N GLU A 185 13.25 -2.98 18.76
CA GLU A 185 14.71 -2.86 18.92
C GLU A 185 15.44 -2.83 17.58
N THR A 186 15.02 -3.65 16.62
CA THR A 186 15.73 -3.77 15.33
C THR A 186 15.15 -2.93 14.21
N GLY A 187 13.90 -2.46 14.35
CA GLY A 187 13.17 -1.74 13.31
C GLY A 187 12.81 -2.58 12.09
N ARG A 188 12.92 -3.92 12.15
CA ARG A 188 12.57 -4.83 11.05
C ARG A 188 11.05 -5.01 10.96
N VAL A 189 10.52 -5.07 9.75
CA VAL A 189 9.13 -5.46 9.50
C VAL A 189 9.03 -6.97 9.61
N LEU A 190 8.28 -7.45 10.59
CA LEU A 190 8.18 -8.88 10.89
C LEU A 190 7.00 -9.53 10.16
N TYR A 191 7.24 -10.74 9.64
CA TYR A 191 6.22 -11.56 8.97
C TYR A 191 5.84 -12.74 9.88
N VAL A 192 5.44 -12.43 11.10
CA VAL A 192 5.10 -13.40 12.15
C VAL A 192 3.59 -13.40 12.40
N PRO A 193 3.00 -14.52 12.90
CA PRO A 193 1.61 -14.55 13.28
C PRO A 193 1.37 -13.68 14.51
N ILE A 194 0.22 -13.02 14.55
CA ILE A 194 -0.27 -12.34 15.76
C ILE A 194 -0.89 -13.40 16.68
N LYS A 195 -0.47 -13.41 17.94
CA LYS A 195 -0.99 -14.32 18.98
C LYS A 195 -2.25 -13.82 19.62
N GLU A 196 -2.30 -12.52 19.89
CA GLU A 196 -3.42 -11.89 20.58
C GLU A 196 -3.66 -10.48 20.04
N VAL A 197 -4.92 -10.11 19.96
CA VAL A 197 -5.39 -8.78 19.60
C VAL A 197 -6.23 -8.24 20.73
N ASN A 198 -5.82 -7.12 21.34
CA ASN A 198 -6.55 -6.47 22.41
C ASN A 198 -7.34 -5.28 21.86
N VAL A 199 -8.66 -5.41 21.86
CA VAL A 199 -9.58 -4.38 21.32
C VAL A 199 -9.75 -3.18 22.26
N THR A 200 -9.42 -3.33 23.55
CA THR A 200 -9.53 -2.24 24.54
C THR A 200 -8.37 -1.26 24.40
N ASP A 201 -7.16 -1.81 24.29
CA ASP A 201 -5.93 -1.02 24.25
C ASP A 201 -5.41 -0.82 22.83
N TYR A 202 -6.05 -1.45 21.83
CA TYR A 202 -5.62 -1.45 20.43
C TYR A 202 -4.17 -1.91 20.26
N THR A 203 -3.84 -3.04 20.92
CA THR A 203 -2.51 -3.65 20.84
C THR A 203 -2.55 -5.03 20.19
N VAL A 204 -1.40 -5.46 19.68
CA VAL A 204 -1.16 -6.80 19.17
C VAL A 204 0.03 -7.42 19.88
N SER A 205 -0.07 -8.72 20.21
CA SER A 205 1.00 -9.50 20.83
C SER A 205 1.51 -10.54 19.84
N PHE A 206 2.82 -10.73 19.78
CA PHE A 206 3.49 -11.66 18.88
C PHE A 206 4.83 -12.11 19.48
N ASP A 207 5.37 -13.21 18.97
CA ASP A 207 6.77 -13.57 19.21
C ASP A 207 7.61 -13.14 18.02
N ASP A 208 8.81 -12.64 18.29
CA ASP A 208 9.82 -12.41 17.27
C ASP A 208 10.48 -13.72 16.79
N GLU A 209 11.45 -13.60 15.88
CA GLU A 209 12.18 -14.74 15.32
C GLU A 209 13.02 -15.49 16.35
N ASP A 210 13.39 -14.84 17.47
CA ASP A 210 14.15 -15.40 18.59
C ASP A 210 13.23 -15.98 19.69
N GLY A 211 11.91 -15.90 19.51
CA GLY A 211 10.90 -16.39 20.46
C GLY A 211 10.62 -15.44 21.63
N LYS A 212 11.10 -14.21 21.60
CA LYS A 212 10.78 -13.18 22.60
C LYS A 212 9.41 -12.59 22.31
N SER A 213 8.57 -12.53 23.33
CA SER A 213 7.23 -11.97 23.24
C SER A 213 7.24 -10.45 23.33
N TRP A 214 6.42 -9.84 22.46
CA TRP A 214 6.23 -8.40 22.36
C TRP A 214 4.75 -8.05 22.32
N THR A 215 4.40 -6.89 22.86
CA THR A 215 3.08 -6.28 22.73
C THR A 215 3.24 -4.84 22.29
N LEU A 216 2.63 -4.47 21.16
CA LEU A 216 2.76 -3.13 20.59
C LEU A 216 1.38 -2.54 20.30
N PRO A 217 1.22 -1.21 20.46
CA PRO A 217 0.03 -0.53 19.93
C PRO A 217 0.05 -0.59 18.40
N VAL A 218 -1.11 -0.77 17.78
CA VAL A 218 -1.20 -0.82 16.31
C VAL A 218 -0.97 0.54 15.65
N THR A 219 -1.01 1.63 16.42
CA THR A 219 -0.88 3.02 15.98
C THR A 219 0.56 3.52 16.05
N GLY A 220 0.80 4.74 15.55
CA GLY A 220 2.10 5.42 15.68
C GLY A 220 3.23 4.82 14.83
N GLY A 221 2.90 4.03 13.81
CA GLY A 221 3.90 3.40 12.95
C GLY A 221 4.58 2.16 13.54
N ASN A 222 4.04 1.60 14.63
CA ASN A 222 4.57 0.36 15.22
C ASN A 222 4.13 -0.90 14.47
N VAL A 223 3.06 -0.79 13.69
CA VAL A 223 2.47 -1.87 12.91
C VAL A 223 2.06 -1.33 11.56
N LYS A 224 2.22 -2.14 10.51
CA LYS A 224 1.66 -1.85 9.20
C LYS A 224 0.73 -2.98 8.75
N PHE A 225 -0.14 -2.70 7.78
CA PHE A 225 -0.95 -3.76 7.18
C PHE A 225 -0.13 -4.66 6.24
N GLN A 226 -0.52 -5.94 6.18
CA GLN A 226 -0.12 -6.85 5.12
C GLN A 226 -0.71 -6.36 3.78
N TRP A 227 -0.06 -6.70 2.68
CA TRP A 227 -0.32 -6.15 1.34
C TRP A 227 -1.80 -6.02 0.93
N LYS A 228 -2.61 -7.09 0.97
CA LYS A 228 -4.01 -6.98 0.54
C LYS A 228 -4.89 -6.18 1.51
N PRO A 229 -4.83 -6.41 2.84
CA PRO A 229 -5.51 -5.55 3.81
C PRO A 229 -5.11 -4.08 3.73
N ASP A 230 -3.86 -3.78 3.38
CA ASP A 230 -3.36 -2.42 3.23
C ASP A 230 -4.15 -1.62 2.16
N PHE A 231 -4.50 -2.25 1.03
CA PHE A 231 -5.36 -1.60 0.03
C PHE A 231 -6.75 -1.26 0.58
N GLY A 232 -7.38 -2.20 1.27
CA GLY A 232 -8.68 -1.94 1.91
C GLY A 232 -8.60 -0.82 2.96
N ALA A 233 -7.51 -0.79 3.70
CA ALA A 233 -7.23 0.26 4.68
C ALA A 233 -7.06 1.65 4.03
N ARG A 234 -6.35 1.74 2.92
CA ARG A 234 -6.18 2.98 2.16
C ARG A 234 -7.52 3.49 1.64
N TRP A 235 -8.34 2.62 1.07
CA TRP A 235 -9.66 3.03 0.61
C TRP A 235 -10.54 3.53 1.73
N ALA A 236 -10.51 2.88 2.89
CA ALA A 236 -11.25 3.34 4.05
C ALA A 236 -10.71 4.67 4.62
N ALA A 237 -9.39 4.82 4.71
CA ALA A 237 -8.76 6.01 5.28
C ALA A 237 -8.79 7.21 4.32
N LEU A 238 -8.56 6.98 3.04
CA LEU A 238 -8.41 8.02 2.03
C LEU A 238 -9.70 8.26 1.25
N GLY A 239 -10.71 7.38 1.36
CA GLY A 239 -11.90 7.43 0.53
C GLY A 239 -11.60 7.26 -0.96
N ALA A 240 -10.53 6.53 -1.27
CA ALA A 240 -10.15 6.23 -2.64
C ALA A 240 -11.10 5.21 -3.28
N VAL A 241 -11.32 5.32 -4.57
CA VAL A 241 -12.40 4.58 -5.22
C VAL A 241 -11.99 3.62 -6.31
N SER A 242 -10.70 3.43 -6.62
CA SER A 242 -10.37 2.50 -7.71
C SER A 242 -8.90 2.12 -7.79
N TYR A 243 -8.58 0.88 -7.52
CA TYR A 243 -7.37 0.21 -7.99
C TYR A 243 -7.65 -1.25 -8.37
N THR A 244 -8.53 -1.94 -7.65
CA THR A 244 -8.66 -3.41 -7.70
C THR A 244 -9.47 -3.95 -8.86
N HIS A 245 -10.43 -3.22 -9.41
CA HIS A 245 -11.24 -3.75 -10.51
C HIS A 245 -10.45 -3.96 -11.80
N LEU A 246 -9.35 -3.21 -12.00
CA LEU A 246 -8.50 -3.36 -13.18
C LEU A 246 -7.59 -4.59 -13.13
N ARG A 247 -7.15 -5.01 -11.92
CA ARG A 247 -6.34 -6.22 -11.75
C ARG A 247 -7.13 -7.52 -11.74
N ALA A 248 -8.36 -7.52 -11.24
CA ALA A 248 -9.18 -8.72 -11.18
C ALA A 248 -9.46 -9.32 -12.58
N HIS A 249 -9.55 -8.46 -13.61
CA HIS A 249 -9.77 -8.91 -14.99
C HIS A 249 -8.50 -9.33 -15.73
N GLU A 250 -7.30 -8.96 -15.25
CA GLU A 250 -6.03 -9.39 -15.86
C GLU A 250 -5.56 -10.76 -15.35
N THR A 251 -6.03 -11.21 -14.18
CA THR A 251 -5.59 -12.48 -13.56
C THR A 251 -6.42 -13.69 -13.97
N GLU A 252 -7.52 -13.51 -14.66
CA GLU A 252 -8.34 -14.64 -15.17
C GLU A 252 -7.88 -15.15 -16.56
N GLN A 253 -6.81 -14.60 -17.13
CA GLN A 253 -6.29 -14.99 -18.46
C GLN A 253 -4.94 -15.71 -18.43
N HIS A 254 -4.53 -16.28 -17.29
CA HIS A 254 -3.34 -17.15 -17.22
C HIS A 254 -3.62 -18.47 -16.46
#